data_3c6af9a5c1d8a3af54dcdf47b40ede94
#
_entry.id   3c6af9a5c1d8a3af54dcdf47b40ede94
#
_cell.length_a   1.000
_cell.length_b   1.000
_cell.length_c   1.000
_cell.angle_alpha   90.00
_cell.angle_beta   90.00
_cell.angle_gamma   90.00
#
_symmetry.space_group_name_H-M   'P 1'
#
loop_
_entity.id
_entity.type
_entity.pdbx_description
1 polymer ?
#
loop_
_entity_poly.entity_id
_entity_poly.type
_entity_poly.pdbx_seq_one_letter_code
_entity_poly.pdbx_strand_id
1 'polypeptide(L)'
;ARGLKPGDAGWPEAAYQGEYVTDIATDFLARKTLNASDGSAVGANGDVADLENIRKFAVAYLRREQDVDLEKFDVKFDVYYLESSLYADGRVDAVVKGLVASGKTYEQEGALWLRTTDFGDDKDRVVRKSDKTYTYFVPDVAYHVTKWERGFKTVINVQGTDHHSTITRVRAGLQALDIGVPKGYPDYVLHSMVKVMRGGEEVKISKRAGSYVTVRDLIEWV
;
A
#
# COMPACT_ATOMS: atom_id res chain seq x y z
N ALA A 1 5.16 -23.09 9.78
CA ALA A 1 5.20 -23.55 11.17
C ALA A 1 4.26 -24.74 11.44
N ARG A 2 3.09 -24.79 10.83
CA ARG A 2 2.13 -25.92 10.98
C ARG A 2 2.38 -27.06 9.98
N GLY A 3 3.38 -26.97 9.11
CA GLY A 3 3.70 -27.96 8.07
C GLY A 3 2.64 -28.08 6.96
N LEU A 4 1.64 -27.19 6.94
CA LEU A 4 0.60 -27.18 5.91
C LEU A 4 1.18 -26.75 4.56
N LYS A 5 0.67 -27.36 3.50
CA LYS A 5 0.98 -27.01 2.11
C LYS A 5 -0.27 -26.47 1.40
N PRO A 6 -0.12 -25.76 0.28
CA PRO A 6 -1.24 -25.38 -0.55
C PRO A 6 -2.13 -26.58 -0.90
N GLY A 7 -3.43 -26.46 -0.60
CA GLY A 7 -4.41 -27.55 -0.80
C GLY A 7 -4.70 -28.41 0.43
N ASP A 8 -3.90 -28.32 1.50
CA ASP A 8 -4.19 -29.03 2.74
C ASP A 8 -5.42 -28.45 3.46
N ALA A 9 -6.12 -29.29 4.20
CA ALA A 9 -7.21 -28.84 5.07
C ALA A 9 -6.69 -27.84 6.10
N GLY A 10 -7.28 -26.64 6.11
CA GLY A 10 -6.85 -25.51 6.97
C GLY A 10 -5.82 -24.59 6.32
N TRP A 11 -5.40 -24.81 5.08
CA TRP A 11 -4.69 -23.82 4.29
C TRP A 11 -5.67 -22.70 3.86
N PRO A 12 -5.35 -21.40 4.11
CA PRO A 12 -6.24 -20.32 3.67
C PRO A 12 -6.32 -20.24 2.15
N GLU A 13 -7.52 -20.24 1.57
CA GLU A 13 -7.75 -20.14 0.10
C GLU A 13 -7.08 -18.90 -0.52
N ALA A 14 -7.04 -17.79 0.22
CA ALA A 14 -6.46 -16.52 -0.22
C ALA A 14 -4.98 -16.35 0.16
N ALA A 15 -4.32 -17.40 0.67
CA ALA A 15 -2.93 -17.30 1.07
C ALA A 15 -2.02 -17.08 -0.13
N TYR A 16 -1.05 -16.18 0.04
CA TYR A 16 0.04 -16.03 -0.92
C TYR A 16 0.89 -17.30 -0.96
N GLN A 17 1.29 -17.68 -2.16
CA GLN A 17 2.15 -18.82 -2.40
C GLN A 17 3.48 -18.31 -2.98
N GLY A 18 4.58 -18.94 -2.57
CA GLY A 18 5.92 -18.60 -3.04
C GLY A 18 6.98 -19.09 -2.05
N GLU A 19 8.16 -19.40 -2.57
CA GLU A 19 9.29 -19.88 -1.76
C GLU A 19 9.71 -18.85 -0.69
N TYR A 20 9.61 -17.56 -1.00
CA TYR A 20 9.92 -16.49 -0.05
C TYR A 20 9.13 -16.59 1.28
N VAL A 21 7.92 -17.15 1.27
CA VAL A 21 7.14 -17.38 2.51
C VAL A 21 7.83 -18.43 3.38
N THR A 22 8.40 -19.45 2.75
CA THR A 22 9.18 -20.51 3.43
C THR A 22 10.47 -19.93 4.00
N ASP A 23 11.16 -19.07 3.24
CA ASP A 23 12.39 -18.41 3.68
C ASP A 23 12.15 -17.52 4.89
N ILE A 24 11.10 -16.68 4.83
CA ILE A 24 10.69 -15.86 5.97
C ILE A 24 10.37 -16.71 7.20
N ALA A 25 9.63 -17.81 7.02
CA ALA A 25 9.28 -18.70 8.12
C ALA A 25 10.51 -19.38 8.73
N THR A 26 11.44 -19.80 7.89
CA THR A 26 12.72 -20.42 8.31
C THR A 26 13.54 -19.43 9.14
N ASP A 27 13.70 -18.21 8.67
CA ASP A 27 14.45 -17.16 9.34
C ASP A 27 13.78 -16.72 10.64
N PHE A 28 12.45 -16.67 10.66
CA PHE A 28 11.69 -16.38 11.87
C PHE A 28 11.88 -17.46 12.95
N LEU A 29 11.78 -18.73 12.58
CA LEU A 29 12.00 -19.85 13.50
C LEU A 29 13.44 -19.92 13.99
N ALA A 30 14.41 -19.53 13.16
CA ALA A 30 15.81 -19.41 13.52
C ALA A 30 16.12 -18.19 14.39
N ARG A 31 15.11 -17.37 14.76
CA ARG A 31 15.24 -16.17 15.60
C ARG A 31 16.23 -15.14 15.07
N LYS A 32 16.27 -14.98 13.75
CA LYS A 32 17.15 -13.98 13.14
C LYS A 32 16.67 -12.56 13.46
N THR A 33 17.61 -11.62 13.42
CA THR A 33 17.34 -10.18 13.48
C THR A 33 17.60 -9.57 12.11
N LEU A 34 16.67 -8.75 11.64
CA LEU A 34 16.74 -8.02 10.37
C LEU A 34 16.78 -6.53 10.65
N ASN A 35 17.62 -5.83 9.90
CA ASN A 35 17.57 -4.38 9.86
C ASN A 35 16.55 -3.96 8.79
N ALA A 36 15.55 -3.21 9.20
CA ALA A 36 14.60 -2.60 8.27
C ALA A 36 15.26 -1.42 7.54
N SER A 37 14.70 -1.01 6.41
CA SER A 37 15.23 0.08 5.60
C SER A 37 15.22 1.45 6.30
N ASP A 38 14.42 1.62 7.34
CA ASP A 38 14.39 2.82 8.19
C ASP A 38 15.44 2.79 9.31
N GLY A 39 16.32 1.78 9.32
CA GLY A 39 17.37 1.59 10.31
C GLY A 39 16.91 0.91 11.59
N SER A 40 15.63 0.55 11.73
CA SER A 40 15.16 -0.20 12.89
C SER A 40 15.53 -1.69 12.78
N ALA A 41 15.86 -2.32 13.90
CA ALA A 41 16.13 -3.75 13.98
C ALA A 41 14.86 -4.48 14.40
N VAL A 42 14.47 -5.51 13.64
CA VAL A 42 13.32 -6.38 13.95
C VAL A 42 13.84 -7.79 14.23
N GLY A 43 13.77 -8.22 15.50
CA GLY A 43 14.12 -9.57 15.92
C GLY A 43 12.94 -10.52 15.87
N ALA A 44 13.15 -11.71 15.31
CA ALA A 44 12.20 -12.79 15.40
C ALA A 44 12.33 -13.47 16.78
N ASN A 45 11.20 -13.68 17.47
CA ASN A 45 11.18 -14.42 18.74
C ASN A 45 10.98 -15.94 18.56
N GLY A 46 10.63 -16.38 17.32
CA GLY A 46 10.38 -17.78 16.97
C GLY A 46 9.06 -18.34 17.50
N ASP A 47 8.23 -17.51 18.16
CA ASP A 47 6.92 -17.92 18.65
C ASP A 47 5.85 -17.80 17.56
N VAL A 48 5.37 -18.95 17.09
CA VAL A 48 4.35 -19.04 16.03
C VAL A 48 2.95 -18.58 16.46
N ALA A 49 2.74 -18.33 17.74
CA ALA A 49 1.50 -17.76 18.26
C ALA A 49 1.54 -16.23 18.31
N ASP A 50 2.72 -15.62 18.26
CA ASP A 50 2.90 -14.17 18.23
C ASP A 50 2.74 -13.63 16.81
N LEU A 51 1.49 -13.44 16.39
CA LEU A 51 1.16 -12.95 15.04
C LEU A 51 1.71 -11.54 14.78
N GLU A 52 1.83 -10.71 15.81
CA GLU A 52 2.35 -9.35 15.65
C GLU A 52 3.86 -9.35 15.37
N ASN A 53 4.64 -10.19 16.07
CA ASN A 53 6.05 -10.34 15.78
C ASN A 53 6.29 -10.98 14.40
N ILE A 54 5.47 -12.00 14.02
CA ILE A 54 5.51 -12.59 12.67
C ILE A 54 5.27 -11.52 11.62
N ARG A 55 4.23 -10.67 11.80
CA ARG A 55 3.90 -9.60 10.85
C ARG A 55 5.05 -8.59 10.71
N LYS A 56 5.57 -8.10 11.84
CA LYS A 56 6.70 -7.14 11.84
C LYS A 56 7.93 -7.71 11.16
N PHE A 57 8.29 -8.96 11.50
CA PHE A 57 9.45 -9.62 10.93
C PHE A 57 9.29 -9.83 9.41
N ALA A 58 8.12 -10.32 8.96
CA ALA A 58 7.86 -10.54 7.55
C ALA A 58 7.89 -9.24 6.74
N VAL A 59 7.33 -8.14 7.29
CA VAL A 59 7.41 -6.81 6.66
C VAL A 59 8.86 -6.34 6.54
N ALA A 60 9.65 -6.45 7.62
CA ALA A 60 11.06 -6.06 7.59
C ALA A 60 11.87 -6.90 6.59
N TYR A 61 11.59 -8.22 6.51
CA TYR A 61 12.22 -9.12 5.55
C TYR A 61 11.96 -8.67 4.11
N LEU A 62 10.69 -8.51 3.75
CA LEU A 62 10.31 -8.11 2.39
C LEU A 62 10.82 -6.70 2.03
N ARG A 63 10.82 -5.79 2.98
CA ARG A 63 11.37 -4.44 2.79
C ARG A 63 12.86 -4.49 2.47
N ARG A 64 13.62 -5.27 3.24
CA ARG A 64 15.05 -5.48 2.99
C ARG A 64 15.31 -6.07 1.60
N GLU A 65 14.56 -7.09 1.20
CA GLU A 65 14.69 -7.69 -0.13
C GLU A 65 14.38 -6.67 -1.24
N GLN A 66 13.31 -5.86 -1.05
CA GLN A 66 12.99 -4.79 -1.98
C GLN A 66 14.12 -3.77 -2.12
N ASP A 67 14.71 -3.34 -1.00
CA ASP A 67 15.79 -2.36 -1.02
C ASP A 67 17.03 -2.90 -1.73
N VAL A 68 17.40 -4.16 -1.48
CA VAL A 68 18.53 -4.83 -2.15
C VAL A 68 18.31 -4.90 -3.66
N ASP A 69 17.09 -5.24 -4.10
CA ASP A 69 16.77 -5.34 -5.52
C ASP A 69 16.70 -3.95 -6.18
N LEU A 70 16.13 -2.95 -5.51
CA LEU A 70 16.06 -1.58 -6.00
C LEU A 70 17.45 -0.93 -6.08
N GLU A 71 18.32 -1.19 -5.10
CA GLU A 71 19.71 -0.69 -5.13
C GLU A 71 20.48 -1.26 -6.32
N LYS A 72 20.31 -2.56 -6.63
CA LYS A 72 20.89 -3.17 -7.83
C LYS A 72 20.35 -2.57 -9.13
N PHE A 73 19.14 -2.06 -9.11
CA PHE A 73 18.49 -1.36 -10.22
C PHE A 73 18.79 0.15 -10.23
N ASP A 74 19.73 0.59 -9.40
CA ASP A 74 20.13 2.00 -9.22
C ASP A 74 18.96 2.91 -8.80
N VAL A 75 18.02 2.38 -8.02
CA VAL A 75 16.89 3.11 -7.46
C VAL A 75 17.04 3.24 -5.96
N LYS A 76 17.03 4.47 -5.46
CA LYS A 76 17.10 4.78 -4.05
C LYS A 76 16.02 5.80 -3.68
N PHE A 77 15.36 5.60 -2.55
CA PHE A 77 14.38 6.53 -2.01
C PHE A 77 14.96 7.33 -0.84
N ASP A 78 14.69 8.62 -0.80
CA ASP A 78 15.09 9.50 0.31
C ASP A 78 14.20 9.31 1.53
N VAL A 79 12.92 8.93 1.31
CA VAL A 79 11.92 8.78 2.37
C VAL A 79 11.06 7.57 2.12
N TYR A 80 10.99 6.70 3.13
CA TYR A 80 10.01 5.64 3.22
C TYR A 80 8.88 6.06 4.16
N TYR A 81 7.67 6.21 3.65
CA TYR A 81 6.51 6.60 4.45
C TYR A 81 5.59 5.39 4.65
N LEU A 82 5.38 5.03 5.90
CA LEU A 82 4.53 3.87 6.23
C LEU A 82 3.07 4.30 6.35
N GLU A 83 2.18 3.68 5.60
CA GLU A 83 0.73 3.91 5.71
C GLU A 83 0.23 3.69 7.14
N SER A 84 0.78 2.70 7.87
CA SER A 84 0.42 2.43 9.25
C SER A 84 0.65 3.63 10.19
N SER A 85 1.60 4.52 9.88
CA SER A 85 1.82 5.75 10.66
C SER A 85 0.67 6.74 10.55
N LEU A 86 -0.04 6.78 9.40
CA LEU A 86 -1.22 7.63 9.24
C LEU A 86 -2.33 7.29 10.23
N TYR A 87 -2.46 6.01 10.56
CA TYR A 87 -3.41 5.53 11.58
C TYR A 87 -2.89 5.78 12.99
N ALA A 88 -1.63 5.42 13.26
CA ALA A 88 -1.03 5.58 14.58
C ALA A 88 -0.98 7.05 15.02
N ASP A 89 -0.71 7.98 14.10
CA ASP A 89 -0.63 9.41 14.34
C ASP A 89 -2.02 10.10 14.30
N GLY A 90 -3.10 9.34 14.10
CA GLY A 90 -4.46 9.86 14.03
C GLY A 90 -4.78 10.71 12.79
N ARG A 91 -3.93 10.66 11.75
CA ARG A 91 -4.10 11.47 10.53
C ARG A 91 -5.30 11.06 9.70
N VAL A 92 -5.57 9.75 9.65
CA VAL A 92 -6.77 9.22 8.99
C VAL A 92 -8.03 9.75 9.67
N ASP A 93 -8.09 9.71 11.00
CA ASP A 93 -9.22 10.25 11.78
C ASP A 93 -9.35 11.76 11.61
N ALA A 94 -8.24 12.49 11.56
CA ALA A 94 -8.23 13.93 11.35
C ALA A 94 -8.83 14.30 9.97
N VAL A 95 -8.48 13.56 8.92
CA VAL A 95 -9.09 13.74 7.60
C VAL A 95 -10.59 13.51 7.64
N VAL A 96 -11.06 12.43 8.25
CA VAL A 96 -12.50 12.16 8.34
C VAL A 96 -13.22 13.26 9.11
N LYS A 97 -12.68 13.72 10.25
CA LYS A 97 -13.23 14.85 11.01
C LYS A 97 -13.27 16.14 10.16
N GLY A 98 -12.22 16.42 9.40
CA GLY A 98 -12.16 17.57 8.50
C GLY A 98 -13.21 17.50 7.40
N LEU A 99 -13.39 16.34 6.76
CA LEU A 99 -14.42 16.12 5.75
C LEU A 99 -15.83 16.30 6.31
N VAL A 100 -16.09 15.80 7.52
CA VAL A 100 -17.38 16.02 8.19
C VAL A 100 -17.60 17.49 8.50
N ALA A 101 -16.59 18.17 9.05
CA ALA A 101 -16.66 19.59 9.40
C ALA A 101 -16.86 20.49 8.16
N SER A 102 -16.39 20.08 6.99
CA SER A 102 -16.60 20.84 5.73
C SER A 102 -18.05 20.84 5.26
N GLY A 103 -18.93 20.01 5.84
CA GLY A 103 -20.34 19.87 5.43
C GLY A 103 -20.54 19.18 4.08
N LYS A 104 -19.49 18.57 3.53
CA LYS A 104 -19.52 17.88 2.22
C LYS A 104 -19.80 16.38 2.33
N THR A 105 -20.07 15.89 3.54
CA THR A 105 -20.41 14.50 3.78
C THR A 105 -21.88 14.31 4.10
N TYR A 106 -22.36 13.07 3.97
CA TYR A 106 -23.70 12.64 4.39
C TYR A 106 -23.69 11.18 4.82
N GLU A 107 -24.66 10.78 5.63
CA GLU A 107 -24.83 9.38 6.05
C GLU A 107 -25.88 8.72 5.15
N GLN A 108 -25.58 7.53 4.64
CA GLN A 108 -26.49 6.67 3.90
C GLN A 108 -26.21 5.21 4.22
N GLU A 109 -27.25 4.44 4.58
CA GLU A 109 -27.16 3.00 4.88
C GLU A 109 -26.09 2.68 5.95
N GLY A 110 -25.94 3.57 6.93
CA GLY A 110 -24.97 3.44 8.02
C GLY A 110 -23.51 3.71 7.62
N ALA A 111 -23.26 4.08 6.38
CA ALA A 111 -21.95 4.48 5.88
C ALA A 111 -21.87 6.02 5.73
N LEU A 112 -20.66 6.56 5.92
CA LEU A 112 -20.36 7.98 5.70
C LEU A 112 -19.85 8.16 4.26
N TRP A 113 -20.49 9.04 3.52
CA TRP A 113 -20.18 9.35 2.13
C TRP A 113 -19.66 10.77 1.99
N LEU A 114 -18.77 11.00 1.03
CA LEU A 114 -18.33 12.32 0.58
C LEU A 114 -18.97 12.63 -0.78
N ARG A 115 -19.49 13.85 -0.95
CA ARG A 115 -19.99 14.37 -2.22
C ARG A 115 -18.83 14.68 -3.17
N THR A 116 -18.14 13.65 -3.63
CA THR A 116 -17.02 13.81 -4.58
C THR A 116 -17.49 14.30 -5.94
N THR A 117 -18.77 14.12 -6.27
CA THR A 117 -19.39 14.67 -7.48
C THR A 117 -19.35 16.20 -7.53
N ASP A 118 -19.41 16.90 -6.39
CA ASP A 118 -19.25 18.37 -6.29
C ASP A 118 -17.86 18.83 -6.81
N PHE A 119 -16.91 17.91 -6.88
CA PHE A 119 -15.51 18.14 -7.26
C PHE A 119 -15.11 17.45 -8.56
N GLY A 120 -16.08 16.94 -9.31
CA GLY A 120 -15.88 16.38 -10.66
C GLY A 120 -15.59 14.88 -10.70
N ASP A 121 -15.87 14.14 -9.62
CA ASP A 121 -15.87 12.66 -9.65
C ASP A 121 -17.18 12.16 -10.33
N ASP A 122 -17.18 10.93 -10.82
CA ASP A 122 -18.31 10.30 -11.50
C ASP A 122 -19.44 9.90 -10.55
N LYS A 123 -19.11 9.69 -9.26
CA LYS A 123 -20.06 9.36 -8.20
C LYS A 123 -19.48 9.70 -6.83
N ASP A 124 -20.34 9.81 -5.84
CA ASP A 124 -19.95 10.01 -4.45
C ASP A 124 -19.20 8.78 -3.90
N ARG A 125 -18.32 9.00 -2.94
CA ARG A 125 -17.45 7.95 -2.41
C ARG A 125 -17.67 7.70 -0.93
N VAL A 126 -17.66 6.41 -0.57
CA VAL A 126 -17.68 6.01 0.83
C VAL A 126 -16.36 6.37 1.49
N VAL A 127 -16.44 7.12 2.57
CA VAL A 127 -15.32 7.46 3.46
C VAL A 127 -15.18 6.39 4.56
N ARG A 128 -16.30 6.09 5.23
CA ARG A 128 -16.38 5.10 6.30
C ARG A 128 -17.55 4.16 6.04
N LYS A 129 -17.27 2.87 6.05
CA LYS A 129 -18.28 1.83 5.83
C LYS A 129 -19.23 1.70 7.02
N SER A 130 -20.32 0.95 6.85
CA SER A 130 -21.30 0.64 7.91
C SER A 130 -20.68 -0.14 9.09
N ASP A 131 -19.63 -0.95 8.84
CA ASP A 131 -18.85 -1.65 9.85
C ASP A 131 -17.85 -0.75 10.61
N LYS A 132 -17.88 0.57 10.33
CA LYS A 132 -17.02 1.60 10.89
C LYS A 132 -15.57 1.56 10.42
N THR A 133 -15.20 0.68 9.49
CA THR A 133 -13.88 0.67 8.86
C THR A 133 -13.79 1.76 7.78
N TYR A 134 -12.58 2.29 7.55
CA TYR A 134 -12.33 3.25 6.49
C TYR A 134 -12.10 2.55 5.16
N THR A 135 -12.45 3.22 4.06
CA THR A 135 -12.05 2.78 2.72
C THR A 135 -10.62 3.24 2.44
N TYR A 136 -9.94 2.62 1.46
CA TYR A 136 -8.58 3.03 1.02
C TYR A 136 -8.50 4.49 0.57
N PHE A 137 -9.61 5.08 0.20
CA PHE A 137 -9.72 6.48 -0.18
C PHE A 137 -9.21 7.42 0.92
N VAL A 138 -9.51 7.15 2.19
CA VAL A 138 -9.18 8.05 3.30
C VAL A 138 -7.68 8.11 3.59
N PRO A 139 -6.96 6.98 3.75
CA PRO A 139 -5.51 7.02 3.92
C PRO A 139 -4.78 7.62 2.71
N ASP A 140 -5.28 7.45 1.48
CA ASP A 140 -4.73 8.11 0.30
C ASP A 140 -4.82 9.64 0.42
N VAL A 141 -5.97 10.17 0.82
CA VAL A 141 -6.14 11.62 1.07
C VAL A 141 -5.23 12.07 2.22
N ALA A 142 -5.18 11.32 3.34
CA ALA A 142 -4.35 11.65 4.49
C ALA A 142 -2.85 11.70 4.13
N TYR A 143 -2.40 10.80 3.28
CA TYR A 143 -1.02 10.80 2.82
C TYR A 143 -0.68 12.05 2.00
N HIS A 144 -1.59 12.50 1.14
CA HIS A 144 -1.38 13.71 0.35
C HIS A 144 -1.47 14.99 1.20
N VAL A 145 -2.33 15.03 2.23
CA VAL A 145 -2.30 16.08 3.26
C VAL A 145 -0.93 16.14 3.92
N THR A 146 -0.36 14.99 4.29
CA THR A 146 0.98 14.91 4.87
C THR A 146 2.05 15.48 3.95
N LYS A 147 2.00 15.20 2.65
CA LYS A 147 2.94 15.79 1.67
C LYS A 147 2.82 17.31 1.62
N TRP A 148 1.58 17.82 1.62
CA TRP A 148 1.31 19.26 1.62
C TRP A 148 1.83 19.96 2.88
N GLU A 149 1.59 19.37 4.07
CA GLU A 149 2.07 19.89 5.36
C GLU A 149 3.60 19.86 5.46
N ARG A 150 4.26 18.86 4.87
CA ARG A 150 5.73 18.80 4.75
C ARG A 150 6.33 19.82 3.79
N GLY A 151 5.50 20.64 3.15
CA GLY A 151 5.93 21.72 2.27
C GLY A 151 6.11 21.34 0.79
N PHE A 152 5.77 20.11 0.40
CA PHE A 152 5.81 19.71 -1.02
C PHE A 152 4.64 20.33 -1.78
N LYS A 153 4.89 21.47 -2.43
CA LYS A 153 3.88 22.19 -3.20
C LYS A 153 3.70 21.61 -4.61
N THR A 154 4.69 20.91 -5.11
CA THR A 154 4.61 20.12 -6.34
C THR A 154 4.84 18.67 -5.99
N VAL A 155 3.88 17.81 -6.30
CA VAL A 155 3.92 16.35 -6.05
C VAL A 155 3.50 15.64 -7.31
N ILE A 156 4.30 14.69 -7.75
CA ILE A 156 4.02 13.84 -8.90
C ILE A 156 3.90 12.40 -8.41
N ASN A 157 2.72 11.81 -8.59
CA ASN A 157 2.52 10.38 -8.35
C ASN A 157 2.72 9.62 -9.64
N VAL A 158 3.61 8.63 -9.62
CA VAL A 158 3.81 7.70 -10.75
C VAL A 158 3.05 6.42 -10.45
N GLN A 159 2.10 6.05 -11.31
CA GLN A 159 1.27 4.86 -11.08
C GLN A 159 0.76 4.23 -12.38
N GLY A 160 0.30 2.99 -12.30
CA GLY A 160 -0.31 2.30 -13.44
C GLY A 160 -1.65 2.88 -13.85
N THR A 161 -2.01 2.77 -15.12
CA THR A 161 -3.28 3.25 -15.68
C THR A 161 -4.51 2.56 -15.09
N ASP A 162 -4.36 1.39 -14.49
CA ASP A 162 -5.40 0.67 -13.74
C ASP A 162 -5.86 1.46 -12.50
N HIS A 163 -5.03 2.36 -11.98
CA HIS A 163 -5.35 3.28 -10.88
C HIS A 163 -5.87 4.64 -11.32
N HIS A 164 -6.15 4.87 -12.62
CA HIS A 164 -6.61 6.17 -13.14
C HIS A 164 -7.79 6.75 -12.36
N SER A 165 -8.76 5.91 -11.95
CA SER A 165 -9.94 6.35 -11.21
C SER A 165 -9.64 6.92 -9.81
N THR A 166 -8.44 6.69 -9.25
CA THR A 166 -8.06 7.22 -7.94
C THR A 166 -7.73 8.71 -7.99
N ILE A 167 -7.32 9.22 -9.14
CA ILE A 167 -6.89 10.62 -9.35
C ILE A 167 -7.98 11.59 -8.95
N THR A 168 -9.15 11.47 -9.60
CA THR A 168 -10.27 12.40 -9.37
C THR A 168 -10.76 12.32 -7.93
N ARG A 169 -10.87 11.11 -7.36
CA ARG A 169 -11.37 10.94 -6.00
C ARG A 169 -10.40 11.49 -4.94
N VAL A 170 -9.08 11.30 -5.10
CA VAL A 170 -8.09 11.87 -4.18
C VAL A 170 -8.10 13.39 -4.23
N ARG A 171 -8.11 13.97 -5.44
CA ARG A 171 -8.24 15.41 -5.62
C ARG A 171 -9.52 15.96 -5.03
N ALA A 172 -10.65 15.28 -5.22
CA ALA A 172 -11.94 15.65 -4.62
C ALA A 172 -11.86 15.66 -3.08
N GLY A 173 -11.26 14.64 -2.46
CA GLY A 173 -11.06 14.60 -1.02
C GLY A 173 -10.22 15.77 -0.49
N LEU A 174 -9.11 16.08 -1.17
CA LEU A 174 -8.26 17.22 -0.82
C LEU A 174 -8.98 18.57 -0.97
N GLN A 175 -9.75 18.75 -2.04
CA GLN A 175 -10.55 19.97 -2.24
C GLN A 175 -11.67 20.09 -1.20
N ALA A 176 -12.32 19.00 -0.83
CA ALA A 176 -13.38 18.99 0.16
C ALA A 176 -12.88 19.36 1.57
N LEU A 177 -11.61 19.12 1.89
CA LEU A 177 -11.00 19.53 3.16
C LEU A 177 -10.79 21.05 3.28
N ASP A 178 -10.72 21.77 2.17
CA ASP A 178 -10.51 23.23 2.11
C ASP A 178 -9.28 23.72 2.93
N ILE A 179 -8.18 23.01 2.86
CA ILE A 179 -6.93 23.28 3.59
C ILE A 179 -5.90 24.06 2.76
N GLY A 180 -6.34 24.77 1.71
CA GLY A 180 -5.48 25.57 0.83
C GLY A 180 -4.69 24.76 -0.19
N VAL A 181 -5.01 23.48 -0.40
CA VAL A 181 -4.44 22.66 -1.47
C VAL A 181 -5.00 23.12 -2.82
N PRO A 182 -4.16 23.45 -3.82
CA PRO A 182 -4.65 23.96 -5.10
C PRO A 182 -5.40 22.89 -5.88
N LYS A 183 -6.35 23.34 -6.71
CA LYS A 183 -7.06 22.47 -7.65
C LYS A 183 -6.04 21.79 -8.58
N GLY A 184 -6.15 20.47 -8.72
CA GLY A 184 -5.25 19.69 -9.56
C GLY A 184 -4.08 19.04 -8.82
N TYR A 185 -3.82 19.43 -7.56
CA TYR A 185 -2.82 18.76 -6.72
C TYR A 185 -3.37 17.39 -6.23
N PRO A 186 -2.54 16.35 -6.21
CA PRO A 186 -1.21 16.21 -6.80
C PRO A 186 -1.26 15.94 -8.32
N ASP A 187 -0.11 16.07 -8.99
CA ASP A 187 0.05 15.65 -10.37
C ASP A 187 0.27 14.13 -10.45
N TYR A 188 -0.02 13.57 -11.63
CA TYR A 188 0.11 12.15 -11.89
C TYR A 188 0.81 11.90 -13.22
N VAL A 189 1.72 10.94 -13.20
CA VAL A 189 2.28 10.32 -14.40
C VAL A 189 1.77 8.89 -14.46
N LEU A 190 0.97 8.60 -15.46
CA LEU A 190 0.40 7.27 -15.67
C LEU A 190 1.22 6.50 -16.69
N HIS A 191 1.56 5.27 -16.36
CA HIS A 191 2.20 4.34 -17.29
C HIS A 191 1.28 3.17 -17.63
N SER A 192 1.40 2.66 -18.85
CA SER A 192 0.71 1.44 -19.26
C SER A 192 1.20 0.23 -18.45
N MET A 193 0.39 -0.82 -18.41
CA MET A 193 0.81 -2.08 -17.81
C MET A 193 2.07 -2.60 -18.48
N VAL A 194 3.09 -2.89 -17.68
CA VAL A 194 4.35 -3.46 -18.18
C VAL A 194 4.13 -4.94 -18.46
N LYS A 195 4.49 -5.35 -19.67
CA LYS A 195 4.50 -6.75 -20.09
C LYS A 195 5.93 -7.25 -20.13
N VAL A 196 6.16 -8.40 -19.52
CA VAL A 196 7.45 -9.07 -19.60
C VAL A 196 7.38 -10.16 -20.66
N MET A 197 8.27 -10.09 -21.64
CA MET A 197 8.37 -11.03 -22.74
C MET A 197 9.60 -11.92 -22.56
N ARG A 198 9.46 -13.23 -22.73
CA ARG A 198 10.58 -14.17 -22.72
C ARG A 198 10.41 -15.18 -23.85
N GLY A 199 11.41 -15.30 -24.70
CA GLY A 199 11.34 -16.18 -25.86
C GLY A 199 10.22 -15.87 -26.85
N GLY A 200 9.74 -14.60 -26.90
CA GLY A 200 8.64 -14.17 -27.77
C GLY A 200 7.23 -14.35 -27.17
N GLU A 201 7.13 -14.91 -25.96
CA GLU A 201 5.86 -15.11 -25.27
C GLU A 201 5.75 -14.20 -24.04
N GLU A 202 4.52 -13.77 -23.70
CA GLU A 202 4.26 -12.99 -22.49
C GLU A 202 4.34 -13.88 -21.25
N VAL A 203 5.18 -13.51 -20.30
CA VAL A 203 5.26 -14.18 -19.00
C VAL A 203 4.03 -13.85 -18.19
N LYS A 204 3.15 -14.85 -17.99
CA LYS A 204 1.92 -14.69 -17.20
C LYS A 204 2.25 -14.51 -15.73
N ILE A 205 1.76 -13.42 -15.14
CA ILE A 205 1.94 -13.10 -13.72
C ILE A 205 0.68 -13.48 -12.96
N SER A 206 0.80 -14.36 -11.97
CA SER A 206 -0.28 -14.72 -11.06
C SER A 206 0.23 -14.86 -9.63
N LYS A 207 -0.02 -13.87 -8.80
CA LYS A 207 0.36 -13.89 -7.37
C LYS A 207 -0.25 -15.08 -6.61
N ARG A 208 -1.46 -15.51 -7.00
CA ARG A 208 -2.14 -16.65 -6.37
C ARG A 208 -1.55 -17.99 -6.78
N ALA A 209 -1.05 -18.11 -7.99
CA ALA A 209 -0.38 -19.30 -8.48
C ALA A 209 1.13 -19.35 -8.13
N GLY A 210 1.66 -18.32 -7.46
CA GLY A 210 3.09 -18.21 -7.13
C GLY A 210 3.98 -17.90 -8.33
N SER A 211 3.40 -17.59 -9.49
CA SER A 211 4.14 -17.17 -10.68
C SER A 211 4.12 -15.65 -10.80
N TYR A 212 5.24 -15.02 -10.59
CA TYR A 212 5.43 -13.57 -10.78
C TYR A 212 6.88 -13.31 -11.18
N VAL A 213 7.08 -12.21 -11.88
CA VAL A 213 8.41 -11.72 -12.23
C VAL A 213 8.80 -10.67 -11.23
N THR A 214 9.92 -10.88 -10.57
CA THR A 214 10.49 -9.92 -9.63
C THR A 214 11.42 -8.95 -10.34
N VAL A 215 11.76 -7.83 -9.70
CA VAL A 215 12.81 -6.93 -10.18
C VAL A 215 14.14 -7.67 -10.27
N ARG A 216 14.42 -8.58 -9.34
CA ARG A 216 15.60 -9.46 -9.35
C ARG A 216 15.67 -10.31 -10.63
N ASP A 217 14.55 -10.95 -11.00
CA ASP A 217 14.50 -11.73 -12.24
C ASP A 217 14.82 -10.87 -13.46
N LEU A 218 14.29 -9.64 -13.51
CA LEU A 218 14.57 -8.72 -14.63
C LEU A 218 16.05 -8.33 -14.69
N ILE A 219 16.69 -8.11 -13.53
CA ILE A 219 18.13 -7.81 -13.47
C ILE A 219 18.97 -9.00 -13.92
N GLU A 220 18.56 -10.23 -13.53
CA GLU A 220 19.32 -11.45 -13.88
C GLU A 220 19.13 -11.89 -15.34
N TRP A 221 18.06 -11.44 -16.00
CA TRP A 221 17.77 -11.81 -17.41
C TRP A 221 18.44 -10.89 -18.44
N VAL A 222 19.01 -9.77 -18.03
CA VAL A 222 19.74 -8.81 -18.86
C VAL A 222 21.23 -9.00 -18.73
#